data_fc022839d5364140e2e1e44d9fe4ec19
#
_entry.id   fc022839d5364140e2e1e44d9fe4ec19
#
_cell.length_a   1.000
_cell.length_b   1.000
_cell.length_c   1.000
_cell.angle_alpha   90.00
_cell.angle_beta   90.00
_cell.angle_gamma   90.00
#
_symmetry.space_group_name_H-M   'P 1'
#
loop_
_entity.id
_entity.type
_entity.pdbx_description
1 polymer ?
#
loop_
_entity_poly.entity_id
_entity_poly.type
_entity_poly.pdbx_seq_one_letter_code
_entity_poly.pdbx_strand_id
1 'polypeptide(L)'
;MTKTMMKGFASALALTVGLAGAARAADVEVLHWWTSGGEAAALNVLKEDLATKGIGWVDMPVAGGGGEAAMTALRARVTAGNPPTAVQMLGFDIQDWAAEGALGNLDAVAAAEGWDAVVPTALQAFSKYDGHWIAAPVNVHSTNWVWISKSALDAAGGKAPETWEELVALLDAMKANGITPLAHGGQPWQDATVFDGVVLSLGTDFYKAALIDLDPAALGGEQMAEAFNRLIKLRSYVDDNFSGRDWNLASAMVINGEAGMQMMGDWAKGEFLKAGKVPGTDFVCIRFPGTQGAVTFNSDQFAMFGIEGEDKIAAQAAMASAILNPTFQSAFNVVKGSVPARTDVPNDAFDDCGKKGMADLAEANTSGKLFGSMAHGHAAPASVKNALYDVVTAAFNGEYADGAAAATALAAAVAAAQ
;
A
#
# COMPACT_ATOMS: atom_id res chain seq x y z
N MET A 1 75.16 49.11 44.70
CA MET A 1 74.40 49.34 43.46
C MET A 1 73.76 48.05 43.01
N THR A 2 72.54 47.79 43.43
CA THR A 2 71.83 46.51 43.16
C THR A 2 70.56 46.88 42.36
N LYS A 3 70.49 46.41 41.11
CA LYS A 3 69.33 46.58 40.26
C LYS A 3 68.39 45.40 40.47
N THR A 4 67.19 45.66 40.94
CA THR A 4 66.09 44.70 41.07
C THR A 4 65.36 44.58 39.73
N MET A 5 65.29 43.36 39.14
CA MET A 5 64.51 43.08 37.97
C MET A 5 63.14 42.57 38.43
N MET A 6 62.06 43.29 38.11
CA MET A 6 60.67 42.82 38.21
C MET A 6 60.35 41.91 37.00
N LYS A 7 59.98 40.69 37.29
CA LYS A 7 59.40 39.75 36.28
C LYS A 7 57.88 39.89 36.28
N GLY A 8 57.32 40.41 35.18
CA GLY A 8 55.90 40.46 34.96
C GLY A 8 55.39 39.07 34.53
N PHE A 9 54.39 38.55 35.23
CA PHE A 9 53.63 37.36 34.84
C PHE A 9 52.51 37.81 33.88
N ALA A 10 52.59 37.42 32.61
CA ALA A 10 51.49 37.54 31.66
C ALA A 10 50.65 36.28 31.76
N SER A 11 49.43 36.36 32.32
CA SER A 11 48.45 35.31 32.32
C SER A 11 47.77 35.24 30.92
N ALA A 12 48.07 34.22 30.15
CA ALA A 12 47.35 33.91 28.91
C ALA A 12 46.02 33.19 29.26
N LEU A 13 44.90 33.89 29.08
CA LEU A 13 43.55 33.33 29.18
C LEU A 13 43.29 32.55 27.89
N ALA A 14 43.40 31.24 27.92
CA ALA A 14 43.01 30.36 26.80
C ALA A 14 41.48 30.28 26.73
N LEU A 15 40.88 30.95 25.75
CA LEU A 15 39.46 30.80 25.39
C LEU A 15 39.32 29.44 24.69
N THR A 16 38.87 28.42 25.42
CA THR A 16 38.41 27.19 24.80
C THR A 16 37.03 27.43 24.17
N VAL A 17 37.02 27.74 22.89
CA VAL A 17 35.78 27.66 22.07
C VAL A 17 35.43 26.20 21.98
N GLY A 18 34.49 25.73 22.80
CA GLY A 18 33.88 24.45 22.65
C GLY A 18 33.10 24.46 21.32
N LEU A 19 33.60 23.77 20.31
CA LEU A 19 32.76 23.36 19.18
C LEU A 19 31.72 22.44 19.78
N ALA A 20 30.52 22.96 20.06
CA ALA A 20 29.32 22.14 20.17
C ALA A 20 29.12 21.55 18.79
N GLY A 21 29.67 20.36 18.56
CA GLY A 21 29.27 19.55 17.40
C GLY A 21 27.77 19.39 17.51
N ALA A 22 27.04 19.88 16.51
CA ALA A 22 25.61 19.56 16.39
C ALA A 22 25.51 18.02 16.46
N ALA A 23 24.92 17.50 17.53
CA ALA A 23 24.62 16.06 17.62
C ALA A 23 23.76 15.73 16.40
N ARG A 24 24.35 15.00 15.45
CA ARG A 24 23.61 14.52 14.30
C ARG A 24 22.64 13.47 14.84
N ALA A 25 21.35 13.61 14.50
CA ALA A 25 20.39 12.56 14.82
C ALA A 25 20.86 11.23 14.21
N ALA A 26 20.54 10.12 14.86
CA ALA A 26 20.87 8.81 14.33
C ALA A 26 20.18 8.59 12.99
N ASP A 27 20.82 7.81 12.11
CA ASP A 27 20.21 7.41 10.85
C ASP A 27 19.08 6.40 11.14
N VAL A 28 18.01 6.43 10.34
CA VAL A 28 16.95 5.42 10.35
C VAL A 28 17.22 4.37 9.26
N GLU A 29 17.30 3.11 9.65
CA GLU A 29 17.39 2.00 8.72
C GLU A 29 15.99 1.48 8.41
N VAL A 30 15.60 1.51 7.14
CA VAL A 30 14.21 1.26 6.73
C VAL A 30 14.12 0.16 5.70
N LEU A 31 13.45 -0.93 6.06
CA LEU A 31 13.13 -2.02 5.16
C LEU A 31 11.79 -1.72 4.46
N HIS A 32 11.78 -1.80 3.14
CA HIS A 32 10.60 -1.53 2.33
C HIS A 32 10.66 -2.27 0.98
N TRP A 33 9.53 -2.33 0.27
CA TRP A 33 9.45 -2.93 -1.08
C TRP A 33 9.07 -1.93 -2.18
N TRP A 34 9.11 -0.65 -1.92
CA TRP A 34 8.84 0.41 -2.90
C TRP A 34 10.03 0.60 -3.85
N THR A 35 10.05 -0.20 -4.91
CA THR A 35 11.16 -0.24 -5.88
C THR A 35 10.78 0.17 -7.29
N SER A 36 9.47 0.32 -7.60
CA SER A 36 9.01 0.84 -8.89
C SER A 36 9.33 2.32 -9.05
N GLY A 37 9.16 2.82 -10.25
CA GLY A 37 9.51 4.20 -10.53
C GLY A 37 8.67 5.24 -9.78
N GLY A 38 7.36 5.04 -9.68
CA GLY A 38 6.45 5.89 -8.93
C GLY A 38 6.65 5.76 -7.42
N GLU A 39 6.85 4.54 -6.93
CA GLU A 39 7.12 4.27 -5.52
C GLU A 39 8.43 4.90 -5.02
N ALA A 40 9.51 4.74 -5.78
CA ALA A 40 10.79 5.35 -5.45
C ALA A 40 10.71 6.89 -5.43
N ALA A 41 9.94 7.48 -6.34
CA ALA A 41 9.71 8.93 -6.35
C ALA A 41 8.95 9.39 -5.09
N ALA A 42 7.92 8.65 -4.66
CA ALA A 42 7.20 8.94 -3.43
C ALA A 42 8.10 8.77 -2.19
N LEU A 43 8.88 7.70 -2.12
CA LEU A 43 9.81 7.46 -1.01
C LEU A 43 10.87 8.57 -0.89
N ASN A 44 11.30 9.15 -2.01
CA ASN A 44 12.23 10.28 -1.97
C ASN A 44 11.64 11.50 -1.28
N VAL A 45 10.32 11.73 -1.33
CA VAL A 45 9.67 12.80 -0.56
C VAL A 45 9.91 12.61 0.95
N LEU A 46 9.82 11.37 1.46
CA LEU A 46 10.13 11.07 2.87
C LEU A 46 11.61 11.25 3.18
N LYS A 47 12.48 10.74 2.32
CA LYS A 47 13.95 10.84 2.49
C LYS A 47 14.40 12.31 2.56
N GLU A 48 13.87 13.15 1.67
CA GLU A 48 14.18 14.58 1.61
C GLU A 48 13.62 15.32 2.85
N ASP A 49 12.40 15.01 3.29
CA ASP A 49 11.83 15.61 4.50
C ASP A 49 12.67 15.26 5.75
N LEU A 50 13.07 14.02 5.91
CA LEU A 50 13.94 13.57 7.01
C LEU A 50 15.34 14.25 6.95
N ALA A 51 15.91 14.39 5.77
CA ALA A 51 17.19 15.05 5.59
C ALA A 51 17.13 16.52 6.05
N THR A 52 16.01 17.23 5.84
CA THR A 52 15.82 18.62 6.35
C THR A 52 15.83 18.69 7.89
N LYS A 53 15.51 17.57 8.55
CA LYS A 53 15.50 17.41 10.01
C LYS A 53 16.82 16.86 10.55
N GLY A 54 17.83 16.66 9.68
CA GLY A 54 19.14 16.12 10.05
C GLY A 54 19.14 14.61 10.32
N ILE A 55 18.09 13.90 9.92
CA ILE A 55 17.97 12.44 10.05
C ILE A 55 18.44 11.80 8.74
N GLY A 56 19.43 10.90 8.82
CA GLY A 56 19.90 10.14 7.67
C GLY A 56 19.01 8.91 7.42
N TRP A 57 19.08 8.41 6.19
CA TRP A 57 18.33 7.24 5.73
C TRP A 57 19.29 6.13 5.30
N VAL A 58 19.14 4.95 5.89
CA VAL A 58 19.81 3.71 5.46
C VAL A 58 18.78 2.86 4.73
N ASP A 59 18.95 2.72 3.43
CA ASP A 59 17.98 2.10 2.54
C ASP A 59 18.10 0.58 2.53
N MET A 60 16.97 -0.12 2.73
CA MET A 60 16.89 -1.58 2.65
C MET A 60 15.74 -2.01 1.72
N PRO A 61 15.86 -1.78 0.42
CA PRO A 61 14.84 -2.19 -0.53
C PRO A 61 14.87 -3.71 -0.74
N VAL A 62 13.70 -4.33 -0.71
CA VAL A 62 13.48 -5.74 -1.09
C VAL A 62 12.44 -5.76 -2.20
N ALA A 63 12.87 -6.02 -3.41
CA ALA A 63 11.97 -6.06 -4.57
C ALA A 63 10.92 -7.17 -4.43
N GLY A 64 9.73 -6.90 -4.94
CA GLY A 64 8.56 -7.79 -4.90
C GLY A 64 7.35 -7.09 -4.29
N GLY A 65 6.33 -6.83 -5.11
CA GLY A 65 5.07 -6.24 -4.64
C GLY A 65 4.38 -7.14 -3.60
N GLY A 66 3.51 -6.53 -2.78
CA GLY A 66 2.80 -7.23 -1.72
C GLY A 66 3.61 -7.50 -0.44
N GLY A 67 4.95 -7.33 -0.45
CA GLY A 67 5.80 -7.36 0.75
C GLY A 67 6.25 -8.73 1.24
N GLU A 68 5.88 -9.84 0.62
CA GLU A 68 6.21 -11.20 1.10
C GLU A 68 7.72 -11.46 1.22
N ALA A 69 8.49 -11.07 0.20
CA ALA A 69 9.95 -11.19 0.21
C ALA A 69 10.58 -10.30 1.31
N ALA A 70 10.02 -9.09 1.52
CA ALA A 70 10.45 -8.18 2.57
C ALA A 70 10.19 -8.76 3.97
N MET A 71 9.01 -9.37 4.20
CA MET A 71 8.69 -10.04 5.48
C MET A 71 9.60 -11.24 5.73
N THR A 72 9.97 -11.99 4.71
CA THR A 72 10.97 -13.09 4.83
C THR A 72 12.33 -12.54 5.25
N ALA A 73 12.82 -11.48 4.61
CA ALA A 73 14.08 -10.83 4.96
C ALA A 73 14.05 -10.23 6.38
N LEU A 74 12.94 -9.64 6.77
CA LEU A 74 12.72 -9.12 8.11
C LEU A 74 12.84 -10.21 9.16
N ARG A 75 12.15 -11.34 8.99
CA ARG A 75 12.18 -12.45 9.95
C ARG A 75 13.59 -12.99 10.15
N ALA A 76 14.38 -13.09 9.09
CA ALA A 76 15.79 -13.48 9.19
C ALA A 76 16.62 -12.48 10.03
N ARG A 77 16.39 -11.18 9.86
CA ARG A 77 17.08 -10.13 10.62
C ARG A 77 16.70 -10.10 12.09
N VAL A 78 15.41 -10.20 12.40
CA VAL A 78 14.91 -10.23 13.78
C VAL A 78 15.45 -11.47 14.50
N THR A 79 15.43 -12.63 13.84
CA THR A 79 16.01 -13.87 14.39
C THR A 79 17.51 -13.74 14.69
N ALA A 80 18.23 -12.96 13.89
CA ALA A 80 19.66 -12.67 14.11
C ALA A 80 19.90 -11.57 15.17
N GLY A 81 18.86 -11.04 15.82
CA GLY A 81 18.96 -9.99 16.82
C GLY A 81 19.32 -8.61 16.26
N ASN A 82 19.08 -8.37 14.97
CA ASN A 82 19.41 -7.13 14.27
C ASN A 82 18.20 -6.58 13.49
N PRO A 83 17.10 -6.18 14.18
CA PRO A 83 15.96 -5.58 13.53
C PRO A 83 16.31 -4.22 12.92
N PRO A 84 15.65 -3.81 11.80
CA PRO A 84 15.79 -2.45 11.28
C PRO A 84 15.07 -1.44 12.19
N THR A 85 15.31 -0.14 11.98
CA THR A 85 14.65 0.93 12.74
C THR A 85 13.15 0.97 12.46
N ALA A 86 12.78 0.85 11.19
CA ALA A 86 11.40 0.86 10.73
C ALA A 86 11.21 -0.09 9.56
N VAL A 87 10.00 -0.60 9.40
CA VAL A 87 9.62 -1.50 8.32
C VAL A 87 8.29 -1.06 7.73
N GLN A 88 8.22 -0.97 6.41
CA GLN A 88 6.94 -0.89 5.72
C GLN A 88 6.16 -2.19 5.99
N MET A 89 4.93 -2.07 6.45
CA MET A 89 4.05 -3.22 6.75
C MET A 89 2.61 -2.92 6.38
N LEU A 90 1.82 -3.98 6.26
CA LEU A 90 0.40 -3.95 5.94
C LEU A 90 -0.43 -4.69 6.99
N GLY A 91 -1.58 -4.13 7.34
CA GLY A 91 -2.68 -4.81 8.00
C GLY A 91 -2.29 -5.71 9.19
N PHE A 92 -2.71 -6.96 9.11
CA PHE A 92 -2.49 -7.94 10.19
C PHE A 92 -1.02 -8.31 10.41
N ASP A 93 -0.12 -8.14 9.44
CA ASP A 93 1.30 -8.37 9.66
C ASP A 93 1.85 -7.47 10.80
N ILE A 94 1.32 -6.24 10.94
CA ILE A 94 1.68 -5.34 12.04
C ILE A 94 1.24 -5.92 13.37
N GLN A 95 0.03 -6.47 13.43
CA GLN A 95 -0.54 -7.06 14.63
C GLN A 95 0.23 -8.32 15.07
N ASP A 96 0.65 -9.14 14.11
CA ASP A 96 1.44 -10.35 14.37
C ASP A 96 2.80 -10.00 15.00
N TRP A 97 3.53 -9.03 14.44
CA TRP A 97 4.80 -8.56 15.01
C TRP A 97 4.63 -7.87 16.36
N ALA A 98 3.51 -7.17 16.58
CA ALA A 98 3.19 -6.57 17.87
C ALA A 98 2.90 -7.64 18.93
N ALA A 99 2.17 -8.70 18.60
CA ALA A 99 1.90 -9.84 19.49
C ALA A 99 3.19 -10.59 19.89
N GLU A 100 4.20 -10.61 19.02
CA GLU A 100 5.55 -11.12 19.33
C GLU A 100 6.35 -10.17 20.25
N GLY A 101 5.85 -8.96 20.56
CA GLY A 101 6.54 -7.94 21.36
C GLY A 101 7.74 -7.29 20.65
N ALA A 102 7.77 -7.35 19.31
CA ALA A 102 8.89 -6.86 18.51
C ALA A 102 8.84 -5.35 18.21
N LEU A 103 7.68 -4.70 18.43
CA LEU A 103 7.46 -3.30 18.03
C LEU A 103 7.65 -2.33 19.19
N GLY A 104 8.15 -1.14 18.85
CA GLY A 104 8.34 -0.01 19.75
C GLY A 104 7.06 0.82 19.92
N ASN A 105 7.05 1.70 20.92
CA ASN A 105 5.90 2.51 21.30
C ASN A 105 6.05 3.95 20.76
N LEU A 106 5.00 4.46 20.14
CA LEU A 106 4.91 5.82 19.56
C LEU A 106 3.93 6.75 20.33
N ASP A 107 3.39 6.34 21.48
CA ASP A 107 2.35 7.10 22.20
C ASP A 107 2.77 8.55 22.52
N ALA A 108 4.03 8.77 22.83
CA ALA A 108 4.51 10.11 23.18
C ALA A 108 4.36 11.10 22.02
N VAL A 109 4.74 10.71 20.80
CA VAL A 109 4.58 11.53 19.61
C VAL A 109 3.12 11.58 19.17
N ALA A 110 2.41 10.48 19.23
CA ALA A 110 1.00 10.41 18.86
C ALA A 110 0.12 11.31 19.73
N ALA A 111 0.34 11.32 21.05
CA ALA A 111 -0.36 12.18 21.98
C ALA A 111 -0.01 13.66 21.78
N ALA A 112 1.29 13.98 21.58
CA ALA A 112 1.75 15.36 21.35
C ALA A 112 1.14 15.97 20.09
N GLU A 113 0.90 15.17 19.04
CA GLU A 113 0.41 15.61 17.73
C GLU A 113 -1.08 15.29 17.50
N GLY A 114 -1.75 14.68 18.47
CA GLY A 114 -3.20 14.43 18.44
C GLY A 114 -3.64 13.42 17.36
N TRP A 115 -2.86 12.35 17.11
CA TRP A 115 -3.10 11.38 16.03
C TRP A 115 -4.48 10.71 16.13
N ASP A 116 -4.98 10.47 17.35
CA ASP A 116 -6.31 9.87 17.57
C ASP A 116 -7.46 10.67 16.95
N ALA A 117 -7.29 11.98 16.81
CA ALA A 117 -8.32 12.85 16.26
C ALA A 117 -8.30 12.93 14.73
N VAL A 118 -7.18 12.61 14.10
CA VAL A 118 -6.95 12.86 12.67
C VAL A 118 -6.77 11.59 11.83
N VAL A 119 -6.39 10.47 12.46
CA VAL A 119 -6.28 9.17 11.79
C VAL A 119 -7.60 8.40 11.96
N PRO A 120 -8.24 7.93 10.88
CA PRO A 120 -9.48 7.17 10.95
C PRO A 120 -9.37 5.91 11.83
N THR A 121 -10.43 5.55 12.55
CA THR A 121 -10.46 4.37 13.42
C THR A 121 -10.18 3.06 12.67
N ALA A 122 -10.58 2.97 11.40
CA ALA A 122 -10.28 1.83 10.54
C ALA A 122 -8.76 1.61 10.35
N LEU A 123 -7.97 2.69 10.33
CA LEU A 123 -6.51 2.61 10.25
C LEU A 123 -5.91 2.38 11.64
N GLN A 124 -6.45 3.05 12.67
CA GLN A 124 -5.99 2.86 14.06
C GLN A 124 -6.07 1.39 14.49
N ALA A 125 -7.03 0.62 13.95
CA ALA A 125 -7.14 -0.82 14.21
C ALA A 125 -5.87 -1.62 13.84
N PHE A 126 -5.07 -1.11 12.90
CA PHE A 126 -3.79 -1.72 12.49
C PHE A 126 -2.57 -0.95 13.01
N SER A 127 -2.72 0.35 13.30
CA SER A 127 -1.63 1.20 13.81
C SER A 127 -1.38 1.06 15.31
N LYS A 128 -2.36 0.48 16.03
CA LYS A 128 -2.32 0.27 17.48
C LYS A 128 -2.37 -1.21 17.84
N TYR A 129 -1.71 -1.56 18.94
CA TYR A 129 -1.82 -2.86 19.60
C TYR A 129 -2.01 -2.62 21.12
N ASP A 130 -2.98 -3.27 21.72
CA ASP A 130 -3.38 -3.06 23.13
C ASP A 130 -3.58 -1.58 23.51
N GLY A 131 -4.06 -0.76 22.56
CA GLY A 131 -4.30 0.66 22.72
C GLY A 131 -3.08 1.57 22.50
N HIS A 132 -1.89 1.02 22.28
CA HIS A 132 -0.64 1.74 22.07
C HIS A 132 -0.33 1.91 20.57
N TRP A 133 0.12 3.10 20.16
CA TRP A 133 0.61 3.34 18.81
C TRP A 133 1.95 2.64 18.57
N ILE A 134 2.03 1.83 17.52
CA ILE A 134 3.18 1.00 17.15
C ILE A 134 3.63 1.20 15.71
N ALA A 135 2.80 1.83 14.89
CA ALA A 135 3.06 2.12 13.50
C ALA A 135 2.51 3.49 13.10
N ALA A 136 3.16 4.13 12.13
CA ALA A 136 2.75 5.40 11.55
C ALA A 136 2.17 5.17 10.14
N PRO A 137 0.87 5.37 9.91
CA PRO A 137 0.26 5.19 8.59
C PRO A 137 0.66 6.33 7.65
N VAL A 138 1.17 5.96 6.47
CA VAL A 138 1.66 6.94 5.49
C VAL A 138 0.61 7.26 4.43
N ASN A 139 -0.31 6.33 4.17
CA ASN A 139 -1.34 6.47 3.15
C ASN A 139 -2.57 5.61 3.46
N VAL A 140 -3.61 5.80 2.65
CA VAL A 140 -4.67 4.83 2.40
C VAL A 140 -4.72 4.58 0.90
N HIS A 141 -4.64 3.33 0.51
CA HIS A 141 -4.89 2.89 -0.85
C HIS A 141 -6.32 2.38 -1.00
N SER A 142 -6.97 2.72 -2.09
CA SER A 142 -8.14 1.99 -2.57
C SER A 142 -7.68 0.95 -3.59
N THR A 143 -8.12 -0.30 -3.46
CA THR A 143 -7.61 -1.41 -4.27
C THR A 143 -8.50 -1.77 -5.46
N ASN A 144 -9.78 -1.37 -5.44
CA ASN A 144 -10.78 -1.69 -6.46
C ASN A 144 -10.86 -0.65 -7.59
N TRP A 145 -9.71 -0.34 -8.23
CA TRP A 145 -9.66 0.56 -9.38
C TRP A 145 -9.46 -0.18 -10.70
N VAL A 146 -9.91 0.46 -11.79
CA VAL A 146 -9.56 0.11 -13.16
C VAL A 146 -8.97 1.35 -13.85
N TRP A 147 -7.79 1.18 -14.40
CA TRP A 147 -7.00 2.18 -15.12
C TRP A 147 -7.10 1.89 -16.61
N ILE A 148 -7.75 2.74 -17.38
CA ILE A 148 -8.08 2.49 -18.78
C ILE A 148 -7.31 3.48 -19.67
N SER A 149 -6.60 2.99 -20.67
CA SER A 149 -6.04 3.84 -21.73
C SER A 149 -7.17 4.59 -22.46
N LYS A 150 -7.09 5.92 -22.48
CA LYS A 150 -8.13 6.75 -23.13
C LYS A 150 -8.25 6.44 -24.62
N SER A 151 -7.13 6.23 -25.30
CA SER A 151 -7.11 5.87 -26.71
C SER A 151 -7.72 4.50 -26.99
N ALA A 152 -7.45 3.50 -26.12
CA ALA A 152 -8.06 2.18 -26.24
C ALA A 152 -9.56 2.22 -25.96
N LEU A 153 -9.98 3.00 -24.96
CA LEU A 153 -11.39 3.22 -24.66
C LEU A 153 -12.12 3.84 -25.85
N ASP A 154 -11.57 4.91 -26.43
CA ASP A 154 -12.16 5.59 -27.57
C ASP A 154 -12.29 4.68 -28.80
N ALA A 155 -11.24 3.88 -29.07
CA ALA A 155 -11.28 2.90 -30.16
C ALA A 155 -12.32 1.80 -29.95
N ALA A 156 -12.67 1.50 -28.70
CA ALA A 156 -13.65 0.47 -28.33
C ALA A 156 -15.06 1.00 -28.05
N GLY A 157 -15.37 2.27 -28.40
CA GLY A 157 -16.71 2.85 -28.27
C GLY A 157 -16.79 4.01 -27.27
N GLY A 158 -15.74 4.36 -26.56
CA GLY A 158 -15.59 5.59 -25.77
C GLY A 158 -16.33 5.64 -24.43
N LYS A 159 -17.05 4.58 -24.03
CA LYS A 159 -17.80 4.54 -22.77
C LYS A 159 -17.07 3.72 -21.70
N ALA A 160 -16.78 4.30 -20.55
CA ALA A 160 -16.28 3.58 -19.38
C ALA A 160 -17.38 2.66 -18.81
N PRO A 161 -17.06 1.40 -18.43
CA PRO A 161 -18.05 0.45 -17.95
C PRO A 161 -18.45 0.72 -16.48
N GLU A 162 -19.73 0.52 -16.17
CA GLU A 162 -20.29 0.64 -14.83
C GLU A 162 -20.75 -0.71 -14.27
N THR A 163 -21.00 -1.69 -15.14
CA THR A 163 -21.44 -3.06 -14.78
C THR A 163 -20.47 -4.10 -15.29
N TRP A 164 -20.58 -5.32 -14.77
CA TRP A 164 -19.81 -6.46 -15.24
C TRP A 164 -20.02 -6.74 -16.74
N GLU A 165 -21.26 -6.68 -17.19
CA GLU A 165 -21.62 -6.92 -18.59
C GLU A 165 -21.00 -5.87 -19.52
N GLU A 166 -21.01 -4.60 -19.11
CA GLU A 166 -20.36 -3.51 -19.86
C GLU A 166 -18.84 -3.68 -19.87
N LEU A 167 -18.25 -4.14 -18.77
CA LEU A 167 -16.82 -4.45 -18.71
C LEU A 167 -16.45 -5.55 -19.71
N VAL A 168 -17.18 -6.66 -19.71
CA VAL A 168 -16.96 -7.77 -20.65
C VAL A 168 -17.12 -7.30 -22.09
N ALA A 169 -18.15 -6.52 -22.39
CA ALA A 169 -18.37 -5.97 -23.74
C ALA A 169 -17.21 -5.05 -24.18
N LEU A 170 -16.68 -4.22 -23.28
CA LEU A 170 -15.52 -3.37 -23.58
C LEU A 170 -14.26 -4.19 -23.84
N LEU A 171 -13.99 -5.23 -23.00
CA LEU A 171 -12.85 -6.13 -23.18
C LEU A 171 -12.94 -6.90 -24.51
N ASP A 172 -14.15 -7.37 -24.88
CA ASP A 172 -14.39 -8.05 -26.16
C ASP A 172 -14.16 -7.07 -27.35
N ALA A 173 -14.61 -5.83 -27.24
CA ALA A 173 -14.40 -4.79 -28.26
C ALA A 173 -12.91 -4.45 -28.43
N MET A 174 -12.16 -4.32 -27.34
CA MET A 174 -10.70 -4.12 -27.38
C MET A 174 -10.00 -5.28 -28.07
N LYS A 175 -10.38 -6.52 -27.72
CA LYS A 175 -9.83 -7.74 -28.33
C LYS A 175 -10.12 -7.82 -29.83
N ALA A 176 -11.34 -7.46 -30.25
CA ALA A 176 -11.73 -7.40 -31.64
C ALA A 176 -10.94 -6.36 -32.44
N ASN A 177 -10.50 -5.27 -31.78
CA ASN A 177 -9.65 -4.23 -32.36
C ASN A 177 -8.15 -4.58 -32.33
N GLY A 178 -7.77 -5.79 -31.91
CA GLY A 178 -6.38 -6.23 -31.84
C GLY A 178 -5.57 -5.62 -30.68
N ILE A 179 -6.25 -5.04 -29.69
CA ILE A 179 -5.62 -4.51 -28.47
C ILE A 179 -5.63 -5.62 -27.41
N THR A 180 -4.51 -5.85 -26.73
CA THR A 180 -4.51 -6.69 -25.49
C THR A 180 -5.45 -6.05 -24.47
N PRO A 181 -6.62 -6.68 -24.13
CA PRO A 181 -7.62 -5.95 -23.37
C PRO A 181 -7.19 -5.63 -21.95
N LEU A 182 -6.55 -6.60 -21.25
CA LEU A 182 -6.20 -6.53 -19.84
C LEU A 182 -4.71 -6.77 -19.64
N ALA A 183 -3.98 -5.75 -19.19
CA ALA A 183 -2.63 -5.89 -18.68
C ALA A 183 -2.68 -6.44 -17.26
N HIS A 184 -1.95 -7.50 -16.98
CA HIS A 184 -1.89 -8.14 -15.68
C HIS A 184 -0.50 -8.71 -15.40
N GLY A 185 -0.11 -8.78 -14.13
CA GLY A 185 1.07 -9.49 -13.67
C GLY A 185 0.67 -10.81 -13.03
N GLY A 186 1.52 -11.83 -13.09
CA GLY A 186 1.20 -13.16 -12.62
C GLY A 186 1.76 -13.47 -11.24
N GLN A 187 1.67 -12.53 -10.32
CA GLN A 187 2.04 -12.74 -8.92
C GLN A 187 0.77 -12.92 -8.08
N PRO A 188 0.74 -13.83 -7.08
CA PRO A 188 -0.47 -14.18 -6.34
C PRO A 188 -1.25 -13.00 -5.76
N TRP A 189 -0.55 -12.00 -5.22
CA TRP A 189 -1.19 -10.80 -4.67
C TRP A 189 -1.91 -9.96 -5.74
N GLN A 190 -1.45 -9.97 -6.99
CA GLN A 190 -2.11 -9.27 -8.09
C GLN A 190 -3.40 -9.99 -8.51
N ASP A 191 -3.35 -11.32 -8.59
CA ASP A 191 -4.54 -12.15 -8.84
C ASP A 191 -5.60 -11.90 -7.76
N ALA A 192 -5.18 -11.90 -6.48
CA ALA A 192 -6.05 -11.63 -5.34
C ALA A 192 -6.60 -10.19 -5.33
N THR A 193 -5.83 -9.19 -5.79
CA THR A 193 -6.31 -7.80 -5.93
C THR A 193 -7.47 -7.71 -6.94
N VAL A 194 -7.35 -8.40 -8.06
CA VAL A 194 -8.44 -8.48 -9.04
C VAL A 194 -9.63 -9.22 -8.45
N PHE A 195 -9.38 -10.31 -7.72
CA PHE A 195 -10.42 -11.11 -7.09
C PHE A 195 -11.18 -10.35 -6.02
N ASP A 196 -10.54 -9.51 -5.19
CA ASP A 196 -11.20 -8.60 -4.26
C ASP A 196 -12.25 -7.72 -4.97
N GLY A 197 -11.87 -7.11 -6.11
CA GLY A 197 -12.78 -6.32 -6.93
C GLY A 197 -13.94 -7.13 -7.50
N VAL A 198 -13.66 -8.35 -7.96
CA VAL A 198 -14.68 -9.27 -8.48
C VAL A 198 -15.68 -9.68 -7.40
N VAL A 199 -15.20 -10.08 -6.21
CA VAL A 199 -16.08 -10.46 -5.08
C VAL A 199 -16.92 -9.27 -4.63
N LEU A 200 -16.32 -8.08 -4.50
CA LEU A 200 -17.05 -6.86 -4.13
C LEU A 200 -18.14 -6.50 -5.15
N SER A 201 -17.90 -6.76 -6.44
CA SER A 201 -18.88 -6.50 -7.52
C SER A 201 -20.14 -7.35 -7.43
N LEU A 202 -20.11 -8.44 -6.66
CA LEU A 202 -21.27 -9.30 -6.39
C LEU A 202 -22.08 -8.83 -5.17
N GLY A 203 -21.61 -7.81 -4.47
CA GLY A 203 -22.33 -7.17 -3.37
C GLY A 203 -21.49 -7.00 -2.11
N THR A 204 -21.76 -5.91 -1.40
CA THR A 204 -21.04 -5.56 -0.16
C THR A 204 -21.30 -6.55 0.96
N ASP A 205 -22.53 -7.04 1.10
CA ASP A 205 -22.89 -8.05 2.12
C ASP A 205 -22.19 -9.37 1.83
N PHE A 206 -22.07 -9.75 0.56
CA PHE A 206 -21.35 -10.93 0.16
C PHE A 206 -19.85 -10.82 0.41
N TYR A 207 -19.22 -9.66 0.06
CA TYR A 207 -17.81 -9.41 0.36
C TYR A 207 -17.55 -9.54 1.87
N LYS A 208 -18.40 -8.90 2.69
CA LYS A 208 -18.28 -8.97 4.14
C LYS A 208 -18.40 -10.40 4.64
N ALA A 209 -19.45 -11.13 4.26
CA ALA A 209 -19.66 -12.50 4.71
C ALA A 209 -18.49 -13.42 4.32
N ALA A 210 -18.03 -13.34 3.07
CA ALA A 210 -17.02 -14.24 2.54
C ALA A 210 -15.60 -13.89 3.00
N LEU A 211 -15.18 -12.61 2.92
CA LEU A 211 -13.78 -12.22 3.07
C LEU A 211 -13.46 -11.53 4.39
N ILE A 212 -14.46 -11.04 5.13
CA ILE A 212 -14.27 -10.45 6.46
C ILE A 212 -14.72 -11.44 7.55
N ASP A 213 -15.95 -11.94 7.45
CA ASP A 213 -16.52 -12.84 8.46
C ASP A 213 -16.09 -14.31 8.24
N LEU A 214 -15.52 -14.62 7.06
CA LEU A 214 -15.03 -15.96 6.64
C LEU A 214 -16.12 -17.04 6.79
N ASP A 215 -17.36 -16.68 6.45
CA ASP A 215 -18.51 -17.61 6.50
C ASP A 215 -18.32 -18.78 5.52
N PRO A 216 -18.24 -20.03 5.98
CA PRO A 216 -18.05 -21.18 5.13
C PRO A 216 -19.12 -21.33 4.03
N ALA A 217 -20.37 -20.93 4.30
CA ALA A 217 -21.44 -20.99 3.32
C ALA A 217 -21.26 -19.93 2.22
N ALA A 218 -20.74 -18.75 2.55
CA ALA A 218 -20.39 -17.73 1.58
C ALA A 218 -19.15 -18.13 0.76
N LEU A 219 -18.12 -18.69 1.41
CA LEU A 219 -16.87 -19.12 0.76
C LEU A 219 -17.07 -20.28 -0.21
N GLY A 220 -17.96 -21.24 0.08
CA GLY A 220 -18.21 -22.42 -0.77
C GLY A 220 -19.49 -22.33 -1.61
N GLY A 221 -20.20 -21.19 -1.57
CA GLY A 221 -21.52 -21.02 -2.18
C GLY A 221 -21.52 -20.61 -3.64
N GLU A 222 -22.74 -20.51 -4.22
CA GLU A 222 -22.94 -20.17 -5.63
C GLU A 222 -22.38 -18.79 -6.01
N GLN A 223 -22.45 -17.79 -5.12
CA GLN A 223 -21.89 -16.47 -5.41
C GLN A 223 -20.35 -16.50 -5.50
N MET A 224 -19.69 -17.32 -4.68
CA MET A 224 -18.25 -17.51 -4.78
C MET A 224 -17.88 -18.28 -6.05
N ALA A 225 -18.65 -19.28 -6.45
CA ALA A 225 -18.48 -19.95 -7.73
C ALA A 225 -18.60 -18.96 -8.90
N GLU A 226 -19.57 -18.02 -8.84
CA GLU A 226 -19.68 -16.95 -9.84
C GLU A 226 -18.46 -16.01 -9.81
N ALA A 227 -17.94 -15.64 -8.62
CA ALA A 227 -16.73 -14.84 -8.52
C ALA A 227 -15.54 -15.52 -9.23
N PHE A 228 -15.34 -16.81 -9.02
CA PHE A 228 -14.28 -17.54 -9.72
C PHE A 228 -14.55 -17.66 -11.23
N ASN A 229 -15.79 -17.87 -11.67
CA ASN A 229 -16.13 -17.86 -13.10
C ASN A 229 -15.78 -16.52 -13.74
N ARG A 230 -16.05 -15.40 -13.07
CA ARG A 230 -15.64 -14.05 -13.52
C ARG A 230 -14.12 -13.90 -13.59
N LEU A 231 -13.40 -14.38 -12.59
CA LEU A 231 -11.93 -14.35 -12.56
C LEU A 231 -11.34 -15.16 -13.73
N ILE A 232 -11.82 -16.38 -13.95
CA ILE A 232 -11.44 -17.25 -15.08
C ILE A 232 -11.75 -16.56 -16.43
N LYS A 233 -12.90 -15.87 -16.52
CA LYS A 233 -13.24 -15.09 -17.73
C LYS A 233 -12.25 -13.95 -17.95
N LEU A 234 -11.85 -13.21 -16.91
CA LEU A 234 -10.85 -12.13 -17.01
C LEU A 234 -9.51 -12.65 -17.51
N ARG A 235 -9.08 -13.86 -17.10
CA ARG A 235 -7.85 -14.47 -17.60
C ARG A 235 -7.82 -14.59 -19.13
N SER A 236 -8.95 -14.79 -19.76
CA SER A 236 -9.06 -14.91 -21.23
C SER A 236 -8.75 -13.62 -22.01
N TYR A 237 -8.59 -12.52 -21.31
CA TYR A 237 -8.24 -11.20 -21.86
C TYR A 237 -6.80 -10.78 -21.59
N VAL A 238 -6.06 -11.55 -20.79
CA VAL A 238 -4.64 -11.32 -20.47
C VAL A 238 -3.76 -12.05 -21.49
N ASP A 239 -2.63 -11.46 -21.83
CA ASP A 239 -1.63 -12.08 -22.71
C ASP A 239 -0.98 -13.33 -22.09
N ASP A 240 -0.33 -14.16 -22.92
CA ASP A 240 0.24 -15.43 -22.48
C ASP A 240 1.55 -15.26 -21.65
N ASN A 241 2.20 -14.10 -21.73
CA ASN A 241 3.48 -13.83 -21.08
C ASN A 241 3.33 -13.11 -19.73
N PHE A 242 2.18 -13.19 -19.08
CA PHE A 242 1.87 -12.45 -17.86
C PHE A 242 2.55 -13.01 -16.60
N SER A 243 2.83 -14.31 -16.58
CA SER A 243 3.33 -15.03 -15.39
C SER A 243 4.61 -14.39 -14.85
N GLY A 244 4.61 -14.08 -13.56
CA GLY A 244 5.74 -13.45 -12.87
C GLY A 244 6.00 -11.99 -13.22
N ARG A 245 5.19 -11.37 -14.09
CA ARG A 245 5.32 -9.95 -14.44
C ARG A 245 5.03 -9.09 -13.23
N ASP A 246 5.91 -8.11 -12.97
CA ASP A 246 5.66 -7.10 -11.95
C ASP A 246 4.51 -6.18 -12.35
N TRP A 247 3.75 -5.72 -11.35
CA TRP A 247 2.56 -4.89 -11.55
C TRP A 247 2.81 -3.60 -12.32
N ASN A 248 3.96 -2.96 -12.10
CA ASN A 248 4.35 -1.72 -12.78
C ASN A 248 4.71 -1.96 -14.26
N LEU A 249 5.16 -3.16 -14.63
CA LEU A 249 5.34 -3.54 -16.03
C LEU A 249 3.99 -3.72 -16.72
N ALA A 250 2.98 -4.24 -16.03
CA ALA A 250 1.61 -4.26 -16.55
C ALA A 250 1.05 -2.82 -16.69
N SER A 251 1.32 -1.92 -15.74
CA SER A 251 0.98 -0.49 -15.88
C SER A 251 1.65 0.13 -17.10
N ALA A 252 2.93 -0.20 -17.34
CA ALA A 252 3.67 0.30 -18.51
C ALA A 252 3.02 -0.12 -19.83
N MET A 253 2.44 -1.32 -19.93
CA MET A 253 1.71 -1.75 -21.14
C MET A 253 0.52 -0.82 -21.44
N VAL A 254 -0.22 -0.40 -20.42
CA VAL A 254 -1.34 0.54 -20.59
C VAL A 254 -0.85 1.95 -20.93
N ILE A 255 0.21 2.41 -20.26
CA ILE A 255 0.86 3.70 -20.46
C ILE A 255 1.38 3.84 -21.90
N ASN A 256 1.94 2.77 -22.46
CA ASN A 256 2.51 2.73 -23.80
C ASN A 256 1.46 2.43 -24.90
N GLY A 257 0.21 2.12 -24.52
CA GLY A 257 -0.84 1.76 -25.47
C GLY A 257 -0.75 0.31 -26.00
N GLU A 258 0.01 -0.54 -25.33
CA GLU A 258 0.17 -1.96 -25.65
C GLU A 258 -1.00 -2.79 -25.10
N ALA A 259 -1.69 -2.27 -24.06
CA ALA A 259 -2.88 -2.86 -23.49
C ALA A 259 -3.96 -1.82 -23.20
N GLY A 260 -5.22 -2.28 -23.12
CA GLY A 260 -6.39 -1.44 -22.94
C GLY A 260 -6.59 -0.95 -21.52
N MET A 261 -6.44 -1.82 -20.53
CA MET A 261 -6.66 -1.47 -19.12
C MET A 261 -5.84 -2.34 -18.17
N GLN A 262 -5.77 -1.89 -16.91
CA GLN A 262 -5.26 -2.66 -15.77
C GLN A 262 -6.22 -2.55 -14.59
N MET A 263 -6.48 -3.65 -13.89
CA MET A 263 -7.19 -3.70 -12.61
C MET A 263 -6.14 -3.75 -11.50
N MET A 264 -6.00 -2.64 -10.74
CA MET A 264 -4.93 -2.46 -9.76
C MET A 264 -5.27 -1.31 -8.83
N GLY A 265 -4.75 -1.35 -7.61
CA GLY A 265 -4.93 -0.24 -6.67
C GLY A 265 -4.39 1.09 -7.15
N ASP A 266 -4.70 2.14 -6.41
CA ASP A 266 -4.40 3.53 -6.82
C ASP A 266 -2.91 3.86 -6.90
N TRP A 267 -2.02 3.04 -6.35
CA TRP A 267 -0.57 3.15 -6.57
C TRP A 267 -0.17 3.09 -8.05
N ALA A 268 -0.97 2.43 -8.90
CA ALA A 268 -0.74 2.41 -10.34
C ALA A 268 -0.74 3.83 -10.94
N LYS A 269 -1.55 4.75 -10.40
CA LYS A 269 -1.57 6.14 -10.81
C LYS A 269 -0.19 6.81 -10.73
N GLY A 270 0.60 6.47 -9.72
CA GLY A 270 1.97 6.98 -9.57
C GLY A 270 2.86 6.70 -10.79
N GLU A 271 2.73 5.52 -11.42
CA GLU A 271 3.45 5.18 -12.65
C GLU A 271 2.96 6.01 -13.85
N PHE A 272 1.64 6.20 -14.00
CA PHE A 272 1.07 7.04 -15.05
C PHE A 272 1.54 8.50 -14.92
N LEU A 273 1.49 9.07 -13.72
CA LEU A 273 1.94 10.44 -13.46
C LEU A 273 3.44 10.61 -13.72
N LYS A 274 4.26 9.65 -13.28
CA LYS A 274 5.70 9.66 -13.54
C LYS A 274 6.03 9.59 -15.03
N ALA A 275 5.21 8.89 -15.81
CA ALA A 275 5.30 8.84 -17.27
C ALA A 275 4.75 10.11 -17.97
N GLY A 276 4.34 11.13 -17.20
CA GLY A 276 3.77 12.38 -17.72
C GLY A 276 2.36 12.24 -18.26
N LYS A 277 1.63 11.19 -17.89
CA LYS A 277 0.24 10.98 -18.31
C LYS A 277 -0.74 11.77 -17.46
N VAL A 278 -1.77 12.30 -18.09
CA VAL A 278 -2.77 13.19 -17.49
C VAL A 278 -4.12 12.48 -17.38
N PRO A 279 -4.74 12.42 -16.18
CA PRO A 279 -6.09 11.87 -16.01
C PRO A 279 -7.11 12.57 -16.91
N GLY A 280 -8.03 11.79 -17.47
CA GLY A 280 -9.07 12.29 -18.40
C GLY A 280 -8.58 12.55 -19.83
N THR A 281 -7.27 12.77 -20.03
CA THR A 281 -6.66 13.01 -21.34
C THR A 281 -5.98 11.76 -21.88
N ASP A 282 -5.10 11.14 -21.09
CA ASP A 282 -4.32 9.96 -21.50
C ASP A 282 -4.91 8.67 -20.94
N PHE A 283 -5.53 8.72 -19.76
CA PHE A 283 -6.14 7.57 -19.10
C PHE A 283 -7.39 7.97 -18.32
N VAL A 284 -8.23 6.99 -18.04
CA VAL A 284 -9.45 7.11 -17.23
C VAL A 284 -9.31 6.22 -16.00
N CYS A 285 -9.71 6.75 -14.84
CA CYS A 285 -9.75 6.04 -13.57
C CYS A 285 -11.20 5.79 -13.16
N ILE A 286 -11.59 4.55 -13.02
CA ILE A 286 -12.94 4.18 -12.55
C ILE A 286 -12.85 3.15 -11.42
N ARG A 287 -13.90 3.04 -10.61
CA ARG A 287 -14.05 1.91 -9.72
C ARG A 287 -14.29 0.63 -10.53
N PHE A 288 -13.87 -0.50 -9.99
CA PHE A 288 -14.20 -1.79 -10.59
C PHE A 288 -15.72 -1.85 -10.82
N PRO A 289 -16.19 -2.18 -12.04
CA PRO A 289 -17.61 -2.14 -12.38
C PRO A 289 -18.47 -2.98 -11.42
N GLY A 290 -19.54 -2.37 -10.90
CA GLY A 290 -20.40 -2.97 -9.86
C GLY A 290 -19.97 -2.67 -8.42
N THR A 291 -18.89 -1.90 -8.19
CA THR A 291 -18.42 -1.56 -6.84
C THR A 291 -18.60 -0.09 -6.46
N GLN A 292 -19.37 0.65 -7.23
CA GLN A 292 -19.62 2.09 -6.95
C GLN A 292 -20.22 2.29 -5.56
N GLY A 293 -19.68 3.25 -4.80
CA GLY A 293 -20.07 3.53 -3.41
C GLY A 293 -19.50 2.57 -2.37
N ALA A 294 -18.66 1.60 -2.78
CA ALA A 294 -17.90 0.73 -1.87
C ALA A 294 -16.40 0.76 -2.21
N VAL A 295 -15.57 0.60 -1.19
CA VAL A 295 -14.11 0.62 -1.33
C VAL A 295 -13.49 -0.53 -0.56
N THR A 296 -12.59 -1.27 -1.22
CA THR A 296 -11.60 -2.10 -0.54
C THR A 296 -10.33 -1.29 -0.34
N PHE A 297 -9.75 -1.34 0.87
CA PHE A 297 -8.59 -0.53 1.22
C PHE A 297 -7.43 -1.35 1.77
N ASN A 298 -6.23 -0.82 1.60
CA ASN A 298 -5.08 -1.12 2.42
C ASN A 298 -4.36 0.18 2.83
N SER A 299 -3.50 0.10 3.83
CA SER A 299 -2.69 1.22 4.30
C SER A 299 -1.27 0.74 4.49
N ASP A 300 -0.32 1.36 3.76
CA ASP A 300 1.08 1.21 4.10
C ASP A 300 1.34 1.97 5.40
N GLN A 301 2.03 1.30 6.30
CA GLN A 301 2.46 1.87 7.56
C GLN A 301 3.93 1.57 7.79
N PHE A 302 4.62 2.47 8.47
CA PHE A 302 5.94 2.16 8.99
C PHE A 302 5.80 1.70 10.43
N ALA A 303 5.92 0.38 10.65
CA ALA A 303 6.00 -0.23 11.96
C ALA A 303 7.40 0.04 12.55
N MET A 304 7.45 0.54 13.78
CA MET A 304 8.68 0.89 14.46
C MET A 304 9.12 -0.29 15.33
N PHE A 305 10.35 -0.79 15.10
CA PHE A 305 10.86 -1.92 15.88
C PHE A 305 11.39 -1.48 17.25
N GLY A 306 11.32 -2.37 18.23
CA GLY A 306 11.96 -2.19 19.54
C GLY A 306 13.48 -2.14 19.36
N ILE A 307 14.09 -0.99 19.54
CA ILE A 307 15.53 -0.73 19.37
C ILE A 307 16.10 -0.08 20.63
N GLU A 308 17.41 -0.20 20.80
CA GLU A 308 18.13 0.41 21.92
C GLU A 308 18.89 1.67 21.47
N GLY A 309 19.06 2.62 22.40
CA GLY A 309 19.77 3.88 22.18
C GLY A 309 18.82 5.07 22.05
N GLU A 310 18.99 6.06 22.93
CA GLU A 310 18.13 7.25 23.00
C GLU A 310 18.11 8.04 21.69
N ASP A 311 19.26 8.15 21.02
CA ASP A 311 19.41 8.84 19.74
C ASP A 311 18.66 8.15 18.59
N LYS A 312 18.67 6.81 18.58
CA LYS A 312 17.93 6.00 17.60
C LYS A 312 16.42 6.05 17.84
N ILE A 313 15.99 5.96 19.10
CA ILE A 313 14.57 6.10 19.49
C ILE A 313 14.06 7.49 19.12
N ALA A 314 14.87 8.54 19.35
CA ALA A 314 14.51 9.89 18.96
C ALA A 314 14.39 10.05 17.43
N ALA A 315 15.30 9.46 16.66
CA ALA A 315 15.23 9.48 15.19
C ALA A 315 13.99 8.71 14.68
N GLN A 316 13.65 7.59 15.30
CA GLN A 316 12.44 6.82 15.01
C GLN A 316 11.16 7.61 15.29
N ALA A 317 11.08 8.28 16.45
CA ALA A 317 9.95 9.15 16.79
C ALA A 317 9.82 10.35 15.82
N ALA A 318 10.96 10.94 15.43
CA ALA A 318 10.98 12.03 14.46
C ALA A 318 10.59 11.57 13.04
N MET A 319 10.93 10.33 12.63
CA MET A 319 10.42 9.74 11.40
C MET A 319 8.91 9.56 11.46
N ALA A 320 8.38 9.03 12.55
CA ALA A 320 6.94 8.84 12.74
C ALA A 320 6.18 10.18 12.71
N SER A 321 6.70 11.22 13.37
CA SER A 321 6.21 12.60 13.29
C SER A 321 6.22 13.15 11.86
N ALA A 322 7.31 12.93 11.11
CA ALA A 322 7.41 13.33 9.72
C ALA A 322 6.33 12.68 8.85
N ILE A 323 6.10 11.39 9.02
CA ILE A 323 5.10 10.62 8.27
C ILE A 323 3.68 11.16 8.49
N LEU A 324 3.34 11.53 9.72
CA LEU A 324 2.00 12.07 10.05
C LEU A 324 1.90 13.58 9.85
N ASN A 325 2.95 14.28 9.42
CA ASN A 325 2.86 15.71 9.12
C ASN A 325 1.91 15.97 7.95
N PRO A 326 0.92 16.90 8.05
CA PRO A 326 -0.08 17.09 6.99
C PRO A 326 0.51 17.56 5.66
N THR A 327 1.59 18.37 5.69
CA THR A 327 2.28 18.80 4.46
C THR A 327 2.96 17.62 3.77
N PHE A 328 3.64 16.77 4.55
CA PHE A 328 4.23 15.53 4.02
C PHE A 328 3.16 14.60 3.47
N GLN A 329 2.05 14.38 4.21
CA GLN A 329 0.94 13.53 3.78
C GLN A 329 0.37 13.98 2.42
N SER A 330 0.24 15.29 2.19
CA SER A 330 -0.16 15.82 0.88
C SER A 330 0.90 15.54 -0.20
N ALA A 331 2.14 15.94 0.04
CA ALA A 331 3.22 15.83 -0.95
C ALA A 331 3.50 14.38 -1.36
N PHE A 332 3.56 13.46 -0.38
CA PHE A 332 3.79 12.03 -0.62
C PHE A 332 2.66 11.40 -1.42
N ASN A 333 1.41 11.61 -1.00
CA ASN A 333 0.26 10.91 -1.56
C ASN A 333 -0.11 11.40 -2.97
N VAL A 334 0.19 12.65 -3.31
CA VAL A 334 0.10 13.16 -4.69
C VAL A 334 1.01 12.36 -5.62
N VAL A 335 2.27 12.12 -5.21
CA VAL A 335 3.27 11.38 -6.01
C VAL A 335 2.96 9.88 -6.02
N LYS A 336 2.61 9.30 -4.86
CA LYS A 336 2.34 7.86 -4.69
C LYS A 336 1.08 7.41 -5.43
N GLY A 337 0.14 8.33 -5.66
CA GLY A 337 -1.16 8.01 -6.25
C GLY A 337 -2.25 7.67 -5.24
N SER A 338 -1.92 7.58 -3.98
CA SER A 338 -2.78 7.22 -2.84
C SER A 338 -3.50 8.42 -2.22
N VAL A 339 -4.15 8.18 -1.10
CA VAL A 339 -4.87 9.17 -0.30
C VAL A 339 -4.17 9.34 1.06
N PRO A 340 -4.11 10.55 1.65
CA PRO A 340 -3.57 10.75 2.98
C PRO A 340 -4.23 9.85 4.03
N ALA A 341 -3.41 9.37 4.98
CA ALA A 341 -3.89 8.64 6.16
C ALA A 341 -4.60 9.54 7.17
N ARG A 342 -4.48 10.86 7.03
CA ARG A 342 -5.14 11.88 7.85
C ARG A 342 -6.38 12.42 7.16
N THR A 343 -7.42 12.71 7.93
CA THR A 343 -8.70 13.26 7.43
C THR A 343 -8.69 14.78 7.23
N ASP A 344 -7.68 15.47 7.76
CA ASP A 344 -7.58 16.93 7.77
C ASP A 344 -6.62 17.50 6.70
N VAL A 345 -6.18 16.67 5.75
CA VAL A 345 -5.35 17.11 4.62
C VAL A 345 -6.23 17.64 3.49
N PRO A 346 -6.03 18.90 3.03
CA PRO A 346 -6.78 19.45 1.90
C PRO A 346 -6.53 18.69 0.60
N ASN A 347 -7.53 18.66 -0.29
CA ASN A 347 -7.45 17.93 -1.55
C ASN A 347 -7.03 18.79 -2.76
N ASP A 348 -6.70 20.08 -2.56
CA ASP A 348 -6.41 21.03 -3.64
C ASP A 348 -5.24 20.62 -4.53
N ALA A 349 -4.23 19.95 -3.94
CA ALA A 349 -3.04 19.48 -4.64
C ALA A 349 -3.26 18.21 -5.49
N PHE A 350 -4.39 17.53 -5.29
CA PHE A 350 -4.67 16.25 -5.94
C PHE A 350 -5.34 16.44 -7.31
N ASP A 351 -5.03 15.54 -8.24
CA ASP A 351 -5.72 15.43 -9.52
C ASP A 351 -7.16 14.89 -9.35
N ASP A 352 -7.92 14.81 -10.45
CA ASP A 352 -9.32 14.38 -10.39
C ASP A 352 -9.48 12.93 -9.90
N CYS A 353 -8.54 12.02 -10.23
CA CYS A 353 -8.55 10.64 -9.71
C CYS A 353 -8.25 10.60 -8.21
N GLY A 354 -7.31 11.42 -7.73
CA GLY A 354 -7.00 11.55 -6.31
C GLY A 354 -8.16 12.15 -5.52
N LYS A 355 -8.78 13.22 -6.02
CA LYS A 355 -9.99 13.82 -5.42
C LYS A 355 -11.14 12.84 -5.36
N LYS A 356 -11.34 12.06 -6.45
CA LYS A 356 -12.34 10.99 -6.47
C LYS A 356 -12.02 9.92 -5.41
N GLY A 357 -10.76 9.51 -5.28
CA GLY A 357 -10.32 8.54 -4.27
C GLY A 357 -10.62 9.00 -2.85
N MET A 358 -10.32 10.28 -2.53
CA MET A 358 -10.63 10.87 -1.22
C MET A 358 -12.13 10.92 -0.95
N ALA A 359 -12.93 11.33 -1.94
CA ALA A 359 -14.39 11.41 -1.81
C ALA A 359 -15.02 10.02 -1.63
N ASP A 360 -14.63 9.05 -2.46
CA ASP A 360 -15.14 7.68 -2.40
C ASP A 360 -14.80 6.99 -1.05
N LEU A 361 -13.59 7.20 -0.51
CA LEU A 361 -13.18 6.70 0.80
C LEU A 361 -14.02 7.30 1.93
N ALA A 362 -14.25 8.60 1.90
CA ALA A 362 -15.07 9.29 2.90
C ALA A 362 -16.52 8.81 2.86
N GLU A 363 -17.10 8.64 1.66
CA GLU A 363 -18.44 8.10 1.47
C GLU A 363 -18.55 6.65 1.95
N ALA A 364 -17.61 5.79 1.53
CA ALA A 364 -17.60 4.38 1.92
C ALA A 364 -17.45 4.21 3.45
N ASN A 365 -16.60 5.02 4.09
CA ASN A 365 -16.43 5.02 5.55
C ASN A 365 -17.74 5.43 6.26
N THR A 366 -18.42 6.46 5.76
CA THR A 366 -19.67 6.96 6.37
C THR A 366 -20.83 5.99 6.17
N SER A 367 -20.90 5.33 5.00
CA SER A 367 -21.96 4.38 4.65
C SER A 367 -21.72 2.95 5.18
N GLY A 368 -20.58 2.70 5.85
CA GLY A 368 -20.20 1.36 6.32
C GLY A 368 -19.81 0.39 5.20
N LYS A 369 -19.38 0.91 4.04
CA LYS A 369 -18.97 0.14 2.86
C LYS A 369 -17.47 0.25 2.58
N LEU A 370 -16.69 0.57 3.61
CA LEU A 370 -15.23 0.54 3.59
C LEU A 370 -14.75 -0.78 4.17
N PHE A 371 -14.15 -1.63 3.37
CA PHE A 371 -13.70 -2.97 3.76
C PHE A 371 -12.20 -3.11 3.64
N GLY A 372 -11.57 -3.80 4.58
CA GLY A 372 -10.17 -4.22 4.42
C GLY A 372 -10.01 -5.12 3.20
N SER A 373 -8.96 -4.89 2.41
CA SER A 373 -8.60 -5.77 1.29
C SER A 373 -8.05 -7.10 1.81
N MET A 374 -8.61 -8.20 1.35
CA MET A 374 -8.10 -9.54 1.64
C MET A 374 -6.72 -9.73 0.99
N ALA A 375 -6.57 -9.26 -0.25
CA ALA A 375 -5.32 -9.32 -0.98
C ALA A 375 -4.15 -8.62 -0.29
N HIS A 376 -4.41 -7.69 0.63
CA HIS A 376 -3.38 -6.89 1.29
C HIS A 376 -3.36 -7.08 2.82
N GLY A 377 -3.95 -8.17 3.33
CA GLY A 377 -3.89 -8.51 4.75
C GLY A 377 -4.63 -7.53 5.68
N HIS A 378 -5.65 -6.81 5.17
CA HIS A 378 -6.52 -5.94 5.99
C HIS A 378 -7.89 -6.56 6.29
N ALA A 379 -8.20 -7.73 5.71
CA ALA A 379 -9.42 -8.48 5.96
C ALA A 379 -9.20 -9.65 6.92
N ALA A 380 -8.06 -10.35 6.81
CA ALA A 380 -7.75 -11.53 7.62
C ALA A 380 -6.24 -11.69 7.82
N PRO A 381 -5.81 -12.51 8.80
CA PRO A 381 -4.40 -12.82 9.06
C PRO A 381 -3.69 -13.48 7.87
N ALA A 382 -2.35 -13.46 7.90
CA ALA A 382 -1.50 -13.96 6.82
C ALA A 382 -1.77 -15.42 6.45
N SER A 383 -2.13 -16.30 7.40
CA SER A 383 -2.49 -17.70 7.12
C SER A 383 -3.68 -17.82 6.17
N VAL A 384 -4.74 -17.07 6.43
CA VAL A 384 -5.97 -17.05 5.59
C VAL A 384 -5.70 -16.36 4.26
N LYS A 385 -4.99 -15.22 4.26
CA LYS A 385 -4.60 -14.52 3.04
C LYS A 385 -3.82 -15.44 2.09
N ASN A 386 -2.83 -16.17 2.60
CA ASN A 386 -2.02 -17.05 1.78
C ASN A 386 -2.80 -18.25 1.25
N ALA A 387 -3.70 -18.81 2.06
CA ALA A 387 -4.61 -19.88 1.60
C ALA A 387 -5.52 -19.39 0.47
N LEU A 388 -5.99 -18.14 0.53
CA LEU A 388 -6.76 -17.52 -0.56
C LEU A 388 -5.86 -17.31 -1.79
N TYR A 389 -4.64 -16.83 -1.64
CA TYR A 389 -3.70 -16.65 -2.76
C TYR A 389 -3.50 -17.95 -3.55
N ASP A 390 -3.26 -19.05 -2.87
CA ASP A 390 -3.01 -20.34 -3.50
C ASP A 390 -4.21 -20.75 -4.39
N VAL A 391 -5.44 -20.66 -3.87
CA VAL A 391 -6.63 -21.04 -4.62
C VAL A 391 -6.96 -20.07 -5.76
N VAL A 392 -6.85 -18.75 -5.51
CA VAL A 392 -7.13 -17.70 -6.51
C VAL A 392 -6.14 -17.80 -7.67
N THR A 393 -4.85 -17.94 -7.37
CA THR A 393 -3.81 -18.08 -8.41
C THR A 393 -3.98 -19.38 -9.20
N ALA A 394 -4.28 -20.50 -8.53
CA ALA A 394 -4.57 -21.77 -9.21
C ALA A 394 -5.78 -21.64 -10.15
N ALA A 395 -6.85 -20.95 -9.71
CA ALA A 395 -8.03 -20.70 -10.54
C ALA A 395 -7.70 -19.79 -11.74
N PHE A 396 -6.95 -18.73 -11.52
CA PHE A 396 -6.51 -17.83 -12.59
C PHE A 396 -5.65 -18.56 -13.63
N ASN A 397 -4.81 -19.50 -13.20
CA ASN A 397 -3.98 -20.33 -14.08
C ASN A 397 -4.70 -21.52 -14.72
N GLY A 398 -6.02 -21.70 -14.43
CA GLY A 398 -6.84 -22.73 -15.08
C GLY A 398 -6.68 -24.13 -14.47
N GLU A 399 -6.28 -24.24 -13.21
CA GLU A 399 -6.09 -25.51 -12.51
C GLU A 399 -7.41 -26.12 -12.01
N TYR A 400 -8.50 -25.33 -11.96
CA TYR A 400 -9.84 -25.81 -11.61
C TYR A 400 -10.73 -25.93 -12.84
N ALA A 401 -11.60 -26.91 -12.83
CA ALA A 401 -12.53 -27.19 -13.94
C ALA A 401 -13.54 -26.03 -14.15
N ASP A 402 -14.00 -25.43 -13.06
CA ASP A 402 -14.96 -24.33 -13.04
C ASP A 402 -14.90 -23.57 -11.69
N GLY A 403 -15.73 -22.53 -11.58
CA GLY A 403 -15.80 -21.73 -10.36
C GLY A 403 -16.35 -22.48 -9.15
N ALA A 404 -17.17 -23.51 -9.33
CA ALA A 404 -17.70 -24.30 -8.22
C ALA A 404 -16.62 -25.17 -7.55
N ALA A 405 -15.73 -25.75 -8.38
CA ALA A 405 -14.57 -26.48 -7.89
C ALA A 405 -13.61 -25.56 -7.12
N ALA A 406 -13.33 -24.35 -7.64
CA ALA A 406 -12.49 -23.35 -6.96
C ALA A 406 -13.11 -22.84 -5.65
N ALA A 407 -14.41 -22.57 -5.61
CA ALA A 407 -15.11 -22.14 -4.39
C ALA A 407 -15.07 -23.22 -3.30
N THR A 408 -15.27 -24.49 -3.68
CA THR A 408 -15.13 -25.61 -2.74
C THR A 408 -13.71 -25.70 -2.17
N ALA A 409 -12.69 -25.54 -3.02
CA ALA A 409 -11.30 -25.54 -2.60
C ALA A 409 -10.97 -24.36 -1.67
N LEU A 410 -11.52 -23.16 -1.96
CA LEU A 410 -11.33 -21.97 -1.13
C LEU A 410 -11.91 -22.17 0.28
N ALA A 411 -13.16 -22.67 0.37
CA ALA A 411 -13.77 -22.93 1.67
C ALA A 411 -12.95 -23.93 2.51
N ALA A 412 -12.42 -24.97 1.86
CA ALA A 412 -11.57 -25.97 2.54
C ALA A 412 -10.23 -25.37 2.96
N ALA A 413 -9.58 -24.59 2.10
CA ALA A 413 -8.29 -23.97 2.39
C ALA A 413 -8.39 -22.94 3.53
N VAL A 414 -9.42 -22.10 3.52
CA VAL A 414 -9.66 -21.12 4.60
C VAL A 414 -9.95 -21.82 5.92
N ALA A 415 -10.80 -22.87 5.92
CA ALA A 415 -11.08 -23.63 7.14
C ALA A 415 -9.84 -24.33 7.72
N ALA A 416 -8.87 -24.69 6.90
CA ALA A 416 -7.61 -25.29 7.35
C ALA A 416 -6.60 -24.23 7.86
N ALA A 417 -6.77 -22.97 7.49
CA ALA A 417 -5.89 -21.86 7.84
C ALA A 417 -6.32 -21.09 9.11
N GLN A 418 -7.57 -21.28 9.58
CA GLN A 418 -8.12 -20.74 10.83
C GLN A 418 -7.71 -21.55 12.06
#